data_46cf67634dfc5aba3bab9ed197aa21d7
#
_entry.id   46cf67634dfc5aba3bab9ed197aa21d7
#
_cell.length_a   1.000
_cell.length_b   1.000
_cell.length_c   1.000
_cell.angle_alpha   90.00
_cell.angle_beta   90.00
_cell.angle_gamma   90.00
#
_symmetry.space_group_name_H-M   'P 1'
#
loop_
_entity.id
_entity.type
_entity.pdbx_description
1 polymer ?
#
loop_
_entity_poly.entity_id
_entity_poly.type
_entity_poly.pdbx_seq_one_letter_code
_entity_poly.pdbx_strand_id
1 'polypeptide(L)'
;MFYVAVLPVVLIPFILKTMPDSIGFMLKQGRQDELKVIARRLRPDLVIKDDTQLVGNPQIISAQDKPVRSLFLEGRGYSTVMIWMAFMTGLFMVYALNSWLTKLMAMAGFSLGSALNFVIVFNLGSIFGAILGGWLSDKFSIKHVLVVFYVVGAVALTLLGYTRSTELLFVVVFIVGASTLGTQLLAYAYAGDFYPSTIRSTGVGFASGVGRVGAIVAPVLIGALVSMALPLEQNFMAIALAGLIGAVAVTMINQSRSDSAVVRKKATVAHELT
;
A
#
# COMPACT_ATOMS: atom_id res chain seq x y z
N MET A 1 27.61 10.40 -3.31
CA MET A 1 26.23 9.92 -3.16
C MET A 1 25.32 10.87 -2.36
N PHE A 2 25.80 11.60 -1.36
CA PHE A 2 24.96 12.50 -0.54
C PHE A 2 24.36 13.70 -1.28
N TYR A 3 24.99 14.19 -2.35
CA TYR A 3 24.49 15.34 -3.13
C TYR A 3 23.16 15.08 -3.84
N VAL A 4 22.81 13.83 -4.14
CA VAL A 4 21.52 13.46 -4.75
C VAL A 4 20.36 13.72 -3.78
N ALA A 5 20.61 13.66 -2.47
CA ALA A 5 19.61 13.95 -1.44
C ALA A 5 19.22 15.45 -1.37
N VAL A 6 20.03 16.35 -1.97
CA VAL A 6 19.73 17.79 -2.05
C VAL A 6 18.71 18.09 -3.16
N LEU A 7 18.62 17.23 -4.18
CA LEU A 7 17.73 17.45 -5.33
C LEU A 7 16.26 17.67 -4.94
N PRO A 8 15.65 16.86 -4.03
CA PRO A 8 14.29 17.12 -3.55
C PRO A 8 14.13 18.48 -2.86
N VAL A 9 15.15 18.94 -2.12
CA VAL A 9 15.12 20.24 -1.43
C VAL A 9 15.07 21.40 -2.42
N VAL A 10 15.79 21.30 -3.53
CA VAL A 10 15.77 22.30 -4.62
C VAL A 10 14.41 22.32 -5.33
N LEU A 11 13.70 21.20 -5.38
CA LEU A 11 12.37 21.12 -5.99
C LEU A 11 11.26 21.72 -5.11
N ILE A 12 11.45 21.83 -3.79
CA ILE A 12 10.44 22.34 -2.87
C ILE A 12 9.92 23.74 -3.27
N PRO A 13 10.78 24.77 -3.56
CA PRO A 13 10.29 26.08 -3.96
C PRO A 13 9.48 26.05 -5.26
N PHE A 14 9.88 25.18 -6.19
CA PHE A 14 9.16 24.98 -7.45
C PHE A 14 7.79 24.35 -7.23
N ILE A 15 7.70 23.32 -6.39
CA ILE A 15 6.45 22.64 -6.03
C ILE A 15 5.51 23.61 -5.32
N LEU A 16 6.00 24.34 -4.33
CA LEU A 16 5.19 25.31 -3.57
C LEU A 16 4.63 26.44 -4.46
N LYS A 17 5.37 26.80 -5.52
CA LYS A 17 4.95 27.87 -6.45
C LYS A 17 3.98 27.36 -7.54
N THR A 18 4.02 26.07 -7.85
CA THR A 18 3.28 25.50 -9.01
C THR A 18 2.05 24.71 -8.60
N MET A 19 2.05 24.11 -7.39
CA MET A 19 0.92 23.31 -6.92
C MET A 19 -0.11 24.21 -6.21
N PRO A 20 -1.37 24.21 -6.67
CA PRO A 20 -2.45 24.89 -5.97
C PRO A 20 -2.73 24.20 -4.63
N ASP A 21 -3.22 24.96 -3.67
CA ASP A 21 -3.68 24.44 -2.40
C ASP A 21 -4.78 23.38 -2.60
N SER A 22 -4.90 22.45 -1.65
CA SER A 22 -5.94 21.42 -1.74
C SER A 22 -7.34 22.03 -1.64
N ILE A 23 -8.28 21.52 -2.44
CA ILE A 23 -9.69 22.00 -2.45
C ILE A 23 -10.28 22.01 -1.04
N GLY A 24 -9.98 20.99 -0.21
CA GLY A 24 -10.44 20.91 1.17
C GLY A 24 -9.89 22.00 2.07
N PHE A 25 -8.64 22.44 1.86
CA PHE A 25 -8.02 23.54 2.60
C PHE A 25 -8.61 24.88 2.19
N MET A 26 -8.81 25.12 0.89
CA MET A 26 -9.45 26.35 0.38
C MET A 26 -10.90 26.47 0.84
N LEU A 27 -11.65 25.35 0.90
CA LEU A 27 -13.02 25.35 1.45
C LEU A 27 -13.06 25.77 2.92
N LYS A 28 -12.07 25.31 3.73
CA LYS A 28 -11.95 25.72 5.14
C LYS A 28 -11.61 27.19 5.32
N GLN A 29 -10.81 27.74 4.44
CA GLN A 29 -10.42 29.15 4.45
C GLN A 29 -11.47 30.07 3.82
N GLY A 30 -12.55 29.52 3.24
CA GLY A 30 -13.58 30.32 2.58
C GLY A 30 -13.13 31.01 1.28
N ARG A 31 -12.03 30.53 0.66
CA ARG A 31 -11.45 31.10 -0.59
C ARG A 31 -12.30 30.71 -1.81
N GLN A 32 -13.51 31.24 -1.87
CA GLN A 32 -14.53 30.87 -2.88
C GLN A 32 -14.09 31.19 -4.33
N ASP A 33 -13.39 32.30 -4.55
CA ASP A 33 -12.99 32.73 -5.88
C ASP A 33 -11.98 31.77 -6.51
N GLU A 34 -11.00 31.31 -5.74
CA GLU A 34 -10.01 30.36 -6.22
C GLU A 34 -10.63 28.97 -6.44
N LEU A 35 -11.56 28.55 -5.57
CA LEU A 35 -12.34 27.34 -5.74
C LEU A 35 -13.15 27.33 -7.03
N LYS A 36 -13.81 28.46 -7.38
CA LYS A 36 -14.55 28.60 -8.66
C LYS A 36 -13.62 28.47 -9.87
N VAL A 37 -12.42 29.07 -9.80
CA VAL A 37 -11.43 28.93 -10.88
C VAL A 37 -11.01 27.48 -11.08
N ILE A 38 -10.72 26.75 -10.01
CA ILE A 38 -10.33 25.34 -10.07
C ILE A 38 -11.51 24.48 -10.55
N ALA A 39 -12.71 24.72 -10.04
CA ALA A 39 -13.91 23.98 -10.44
C ALA A 39 -14.22 24.15 -11.93
N ARG A 40 -14.09 25.36 -12.48
CA ARG A 40 -14.22 25.63 -13.94
C ARG A 40 -13.16 24.91 -14.77
N ARG A 41 -11.93 24.74 -14.23
CA ARG A 41 -10.86 23.96 -14.92
C ARG A 41 -11.12 22.46 -14.91
N LEU A 42 -11.64 21.94 -13.81
CA LEU A 42 -11.90 20.49 -13.68
C LEU A 42 -13.17 20.04 -14.40
N ARG A 43 -14.17 20.90 -14.43
CA ARG A 43 -15.48 20.62 -15.04
C ARG A 43 -15.93 21.82 -15.87
N PRO A 44 -15.41 21.97 -17.11
CA PRO A 44 -15.77 23.08 -17.99
C PRO A 44 -17.25 23.08 -18.41
N ASP A 45 -17.90 21.93 -18.29
CA ASP A 45 -19.33 21.70 -18.56
C ASP A 45 -20.25 22.32 -17.49
N LEU A 46 -19.73 22.64 -16.30
CA LEU A 46 -20.52 23.25 -15.22
C LEU A 46 -20.56 24.78 -15.34
N VAL A 47 -21.76 25.33 -15.51
CA VAL A 47 -21.98 26.76 -15.45
C VAL A 47 -22.00 27.21 -13.99
N ILE A 48 -20.84 27.68 -13.48
CA ILE A 48 -20.73 28.21 -12.11
C ILE A 48 -20.98 29.71 -12.17
N LYS A 49 -22.10 30.17 -11.63
CA LYS A 49 -22.42 31.58 -11.49
C LYS A 49 -21.57 32.23 -10.40
N ASP A 50 -21.36 33.54 -10.46
CA ASP A 50 -20.50 34.24 -9.52
C ASP A 50 -21.08 34.29 -8.09
N ASP A 51 -22.38 34.16 -7.93
CA ASP A 51 -23.08 34.05 -6.66
C ASP A 51 -23.12 32.62 -6.08
N THR A 52 -22.68 31.60 -6.84
CA THR A 52 -22.66 30.22 -6.39
C THR A 52 -21.66 30.02 -5.25
N GLN A 53 -22.12 29.58 -4.09
CA GLN A 53 -21.24 29.15 -3.01
C GLN A 53 -20.90 27.66 -3.16
N LEU A 54 -19.61 27.37 -3.28
CA LEU A 54 -19.10 26.01 -3.26
C LEU A 54 -18.99 25.57 -1.79
N VAL A 55 -19.87 24.65 -1.38
CA VAL A 55 -19.94 24.17 -0.01
C VAL A 55 -19.33 22.77 0.07
N GLY A 56 -18.42 22.56 1.02
CA GLY A 56 -17.92 21.23 1.33
C GLY A 56 -19.00 20.37 1.97
N ASN A 57 -18.93 19.05 1.77
CA ASN A 57 -19.85 18.14 2.44
C ASN A 57 -19.73 18.32 3.98
N PRO A 58 -20.83 18.65 4.70
CA PRO A 58 -20.80 18.87 6.15
C PRO A 58 -20.22 17.69 6.95
N GLN A 59 -20.32 16.48 6.42
CA GLN A 59 -19.70 15.27 7.00
C GLN A 59 -18.17 15.35 7.06
N ILE A 60 -17.55 16.17 6.18
CA ILE A 60 -16.10 16.38 6.17
C ILE A 60 -15.66 17.19 7.41
N ILE A 61 -16.50 18.10 7.86
CA ILE A 61 -16.20 19.02 8.96
C ILE A 61 -16.35 18.34 10.33
N SER A 62 -17.37 17.51 10.51
CA SER A 62 -17.69 16.85 11.79
C SER A 62 -16.81 15.61 12.10
N ALA A 63 -16.20 14.97 11.09
CA ALA A 63 -15.32 13.82 11.27
C ALA A 63 -13.96 14.19 11.91
N GLN A 64 -13.63 15.47 12.02
CA GLN A 64 -12.32 15.93 12.49
C GLN A 64 -12.12 15.90 14.01
N ASP A 65 -13.20 15.84 14.80
CA ASP A 65 -13.08 15.89 16.26
C ASP A 65 -12.59 14.58 16.89
N LYS A 66 -12.77 13.43 16.23
CA LYS A 66 -12.30 12.12 16.71
C LYS A 66 -11.90 11.19 15.55
N PRO A 67 -10.85 11.51 14.81
CA PRO A 67 -10.53 10.83 13.55
C PRO A 67 -10.23 9.34 13.71
N VAL A 68 -9.59 8.93 14.80
CA VAL A 68 -9.26 7.52 15.08
C VAL A 68 -10.52 6.70 15.39
N ARG A 69 -11.43 7.26 16.21
CA ARG A 69 -12.69 6.59 16.52
C ARG A 69 -13.54 6.37 15.26
N SER A 70 -13.48 7.28 14.31
CA SER A 70 -14.22 7.21 13.06
C SER A 70 -13.80 6.01 12.18
N LEU A 71 -12.58 5.48 12.35
CA LEU A 71 -12.12 4.27 11.65
C LEU A 71 -12.91 3.02 12.08
N PHE A 72 -13.46 3.02 13.29
CA PHE A 72 -14.19 1.90 13.87
C PHE A 72 -15.72 2.05 13.80
N LEU A 73 -16.21 3.22 13.38
CA LEU A 73 -17.63 3.47 13.21
C LEU A 73 -18.19 2.80 11.95
N GLU A 74 -19.52 2.78 11.84
CA GLU A 74 -20.26 2.25 10.68
C GLU A 74 -19.93 0.78 10.35
N GLY A 75 -19.52 0.01 11.36
CA GLY A 75 -19.20 -1.42 11.21
C GLY A 75 -17.90 -1.68 10.46
N ARG A 76 -17.02 -0.68 10.30
CA ARG A 76 -15.69 -0.81 9.65
C ARG A 76 -14.61 -1.37 10.56
N GLY A 77 -14.84 -1.44 11.88
CA GLY A 77 -13.80 -1.77 12.86
C GLY A 77 -13.07 -3.08 12.57
N TYR A 78 -13.81 -4.14 12.26
CA TYR A 78 -13.22 -5.43 11.88
C TYR A 78 -12.34 -5.31 10.63
N SER A 79 -12.84 -4.67 9.58
CA SER A 79 -12.09 -4.46 8.35
C SER A 79 -10.86 -3.58 8.54
N THR A 80 -10.94 -2.58 9.42
CA THR A 80 -9.80 -1.73 9.81
C THR A 80 -8.68 -2.56 10.44
N VAL A 81 -9.01 -3.46 11.37
CA VAL A 81 -8.01 -4.37 11.97
C VAL A 81 -7.40 -5.31 10.92
N MET A 82 -8.21 -5.83 10.01
CA MET A 82 -7.70 -6.68 8.91
C MET A 82 -6.78 -5.91 7.94
N ILE A 83 -7.10 -4.65 7.63
CA ILE A 83 -6.21 -3.77 6.86
C ILE A 83 -4.88 -3.54 7.61
N TRP A 84 -4.92 -3.29 8.91
CA TRP A 84 -3.72 -3.12 9.73
C TRP A 84 -2.86 -4.39 9.73
N MET A 85 -3.50 -5.57 9.83
CA MET A 85 -2.81 -6.86 9.75
C MET A 85 -2.15 -7.05 8.38
N ALA A 86 -2.85 -6.71 7.29
CA ALA A 86 -2.28 -6.76 5.95
C ALA A 86 -1.05 -5.84 5.83
N PHE A 87 -1.13 -4.59 6.30
CA PHE A 87 0.03 -3.69 6.30
C PHE A 87 1.20 -4.23 7.13
N MET A 88 0.91 -4.80 8.31
CA MET A 88 1.94 -5.36 9.19
C MET A 88 2.67 -6.53 8.54
N THR A 89 1.94 -7.45 7.94
CA THR A 89 2.52 -8.64 7.27
C THR A 89 3.23 -8.26 5.97
N GLY A 90 2.69 -7.32 5.18
CA GLY A 90 3.34 -6.82 3.98
C GLY A 90 4.66 -6.12 4.28
N LEU A 91 4.69 -5.21 5.27
CA LEU A 91 5.92 -4.55 5.71
C LEU A 91 6.90 -5.55 6.34
N PHE A 92 6.40 -6.56 7.07
CA PHE A 92 7.24 -7.64 7.56
C PHE A 92 7.99 -8.33 6.40
N MET A 93 7.30 -8.76 5.34
CA MET A 93 7.92 -9.40 4.17
C MET A 93 8.97 -8.49 3.52
N VAL A 94 8.63 -7.23 3.28
CA VAL A 94 9.54 -6.25 2.65
C VAL A 94 10.81 -6.09 3.47
N TYR A 95 10.69 -5.85 4.77
CA TYR A 95 11.85 -5.56 5.63
C TYR A 95 12.66 -6.80 5.97
N ALA A 96 12.03 -7.98 6.08
CA ALA A 96 12.74 -9.25 6.22
C ALA A 96 13.69 -9.50 5.04
N LEU A 97 13.17 -9.35 3.81
CA LEU A 97 13.95 -9.58 2.60
C LEU A 97 15.02 -8.50 2.38
N ASN A 98 14.68 -7.22 2.56
CA ASN A 98 15.67 -6.15 2.42
C ASN A 98 16.84 -6.30 3.39
N SER A 99 16.60 -6.80 4.61
CA SER A 99 17.64 -6.94 5.63
C SER A 99 18.44 -8.23 5.48
N TRP A 100 17.81 -9.32 5.03
CA TRP A 100 18.40 -10.65 5.17
C TRP A 100 18.62 -11.40 3.85
N LEU A 101 18.07 -10.96 2.72
CA LEU A 101 18.19 -11.68 1.43
C LEU A 101 19.65 -11.98 1.06
N THR A 102 20.54 -10.98 1.15
CA THR A 102 21.96 -11.17 0.84
C THR A 102 22.61 -12.23 1.73
N LYS A 103 22.33 -12.21 3.04
CA LYS A 103 22.89 -13.17 3.99
C LYS A 103 22.31 -14.57 3.80
N LEU A 104 21.01 -14.68 3.54
CA LEU A 104 20.36 -15.96 3.25
C LEU A 104 20.89 -16.59 1.96
N MET A 105 21.16 -15.79 0.93
CA MET A 105 21.80 -16.27 -0.30
C MET A 105 23.27 -16.69 -0.05
N ALA A 106 24.00 -15.98 0.79
CA ALA A 106 25.35 -16.40 1.18
C ALA A 106 25.33 -17.73 1.97
N MET A 107 24.34 -17.94 2.85
CA MET A 107 24.12 -19.21 3.55
C MET A 107 23.72 -20.35 2.56
N ALA A 108 23.07 -20.02 1.45
CA ALA A 108 22.80 -20.97 0.36
C ALA A 108 24.06 -21.39 -0.44
N GLY A 109 25.25 -20.83 -0.11
CA GLY A 109 26.53 -21.15 -0.73
C GLY A 109 26.95 -20.19 -1.86
N PHE A 110 26.25 -19.09 -2.07
CA PHE A 110 26.63 -18.10 -3.07
C PHE A 110 27.71 -17.15 -2.53
N SER A 111 28.66 -16.74 -3.38
CA SER A 111 29.61 -15.68 -3.04
C SER A 111 28.88 -14.36 -2.74
N LEU A 112 29.51 -13.47 -1.97
CA LEU A 112 28.90 -12.17 -1.65
C LEU A 112 28.54 -11.36 -2.91
N GLY A 113 29.39 -11.41 -3.95
CA GLY A 113 29.09 -10.75 -5.23
C GLY A 113 27.86 -11.32 -5.91
N SER A 114 27.72 -12.65 -5.95
CA SER A 114 26.53 -13.31 -6.51
C SER A 114 25.28 -13.03 -5.66
N ALA A 115 25.42 -12.97 -4.33
CA ALA A 115 24.32 -12.64 -3.42
C ALA A 115 23.77 -11.22 -3.66
N LEU A 116 24.62 -10.27 -4.02
CA LEU A 116 24.20 -8.91 -4.40
C LEU A 116 23.41 -8.88 -5.72
N ASN A 117 23.72 -9.77 -6.68
CA ASN A 117 22.94 -9.87 -7.92
C ASN A 117 21.49 -10.29 -7.65
N PHE A 118 21.25 -11.13 -6.65
CA PHE A 118 19.87 -11.45 -6.23
C PHE A 118 19.12 -10.23 -5.70
N VAL A 119 19.80 -9.32 -5.00
CA VAL A 119 19.19 -8.06 -4.55
C VAL A 119 18.82 -7.16 -5.74
N ILE A 120 19.66 -7.11 -6.76
CA ILE A 120 19.33 -6.37 -8.00
C ILE A 120 18.09 -6.96 -8.66
N VAL A 121 18.04 -8.27 -8.82
CA VAL A 121 16.89 -8.97 -9.44
C VAL A 121 15.63 -8.81 -8.61
N PHE A 122 15.72 -8.88 -7.27
CA PHE A 122 14.63 -8.58 -6.36
C PHE A 122 14.07 -7.17 -6.56
N ASN A 123 14.94 -6.15 -6.68
CA ASN A 123 14.51 -4.77 -6.92
C ASN A 123 13.90 -4.58 -8.31
N LEU A 124 14.44 -5.23 -9.35
CA LEU A 124 13.84 -5.21 -10.70
C LEU A 124 12.45 -5.85 -10.68
N GLY A 125 12.30 -7.00 -10.00
CA GLY A 125 11.01 -7.62 -9.75
C GLY A 125 10.05 -6.68 -9.04
N SER A 126 10.52 -5.97 -8.01
CA SER A 126 9.74 -5.00 -7.25
C SER A 126 9.15 -3.88 -8.11
N ILE A 127 9.97 -3.32 -9.01
CA ILE A 127 9.52 -2.30 -9.97
C ILE A 127 8.46 -2.87 -10.91
N PHE A 128 8.71 -4.06 -11.46
CA PHE A 128 7.76 -4.75 -12.34
C PHE A 128 6.44 -5.04 -11.62
N GLY A 129 6.52 -5.55 -10.39
CA GLY A 129 5.35 -5.85 -9.56
C GLY A 129 4.51 -4.61 -9.22
N ALA A 130 5.15 -3.46 -9.01
CA ALA A 130 4.46 -2.20 -8.80
C ALA A 130 3.62 -1.79 -10.03
N ILE A 131 4.22 -1.88 -11.22
CA ILE A 131 3.56 -1.53 -12.49
C ILE A 131 2.46 -2.55 -12.81
N LEU A 132 2.78 -3.84 -12.73
CA LEU A 132 1.84 -4.93 -13.00
C LEU A 132 0.65 -4.91 -12.02
N GLY A 133 0.92 -4.69 -10.74
CA GLY A 133 -0.12 -4.59 -9.70
C GLY A 133 -1.06 -3.43 -9.94
N GLY A 134 -0.53 -2.25 -10.29
CA GLY A 134 -1.33 -1.09 -10.67
C GLY A 134 -2.23 -1.40 -11.87
N TRP A 135 -1.65 -1.90 -12.95
CA TRP A 135 -2.40 -2.25 -14.17
C TRP A 135 -3.47 -3.32 -13.94
N LEU A 136 -3.18 -4.34 -13.12
CA LEU A 136 -4.16 -5.36 -12.75
C LEU A 136 -5.28 -4.78 -11.89
N SER A 137 -4.98 -3.86 -10.97
CA SER A 137 -5.98 -3.24 -10.10
C SER A 137 -6.94 -2.32 -10.86
N ASP A 138 -6.53 -1.78 -12.02
CA ASP A 138 -7.41 -1.01 -12.90
C ASP A 138 -8.42 -1.92 -13.65
N LYS A 139 -8.04 -3.17 -13.93
CA LYS A 139 -8.89 -4.14 -14.66
C LYS A 139 -9.72 -5.02 -13.74
N PHE A 140 -9.19 -5.36 -12.57
CA PHE A 140 -9.80 -6.27 -11.62
C PHE A 140 -10.01 -5.57 -10.27
N SER A 141 -10.81 -6.19 -9.40
CA SER A 141 -10.95 -5.69 -8.02
C SER A 141 -9.58 -5.69 -7.32
N ILE A 142 -9.16 -4.53 -6.82
CA ILE A 142 -7.90 -4.36 -6.10
C ILE A 142 -7.75 -5.33 -4.93
N LYS A 143 -8.86 -5.71 -4.27
CA LYS A 143 -8.88 -6.73 -3.21
C LYS A 143 -8.39 -8.08 -3.73
N HIS A 144 -8.92 -8.55 -4.87
CA HIS A 144 -8.53 -9.85 -5.43
C HIS A 144 -7.08 -9.84 -5.91
N VAL A 145 -6.65 -8.76 -6.56
CA VAL A 145 -5.25 -8.59 -6.98
C VAL A 145 -4.31 -8.64 -5.78
N LEU A 146 -4.66 -7.94 -4.70
CA LEU A 146 -3.88 -7.92 -3.46
C LEU A 146 -3.76 -9.31 -2.82
N VAL A 147 -4.85 -10.09 -2.78
CA VAL A 147 -4.82 -11.49 -2.29
C VAL A 147 -3.92 -12.35 -3.16
N VAL A 148 -4.03 -12.25 -4.49
CA VAL A 148 -3.19 -13.02 -5.42
C VAL A 148 -1.71 -12.68 -5.22
N PHE A 149 -1.36 -11.42 -5.06
CA PHE A 149 0.02 -11.00 -4.81
C PHE A 149 0.57 -11.56 -3.50
N TYR A 150 -0.22 -11.57 -2.42
CA TYR A 150 0.17 -12.21 -1.16
C TYR A 150 0.41 -13.71 -1.32
N VAL A 151 -0.51 -14.42 -2.00
CA VAL A 151 -0.40 -15.87 -2.20
C VAL A 151 0.79 -16.20 -3.09
N VAL A 152 0.96 -15.48 -4.21
CA VAL A 152 2.11 -15.67 -5.11
C VAL A 152 3.43 -15.42 -4.37
N GLY A 153 3.49 -14.37 -3.54
CA GLY A 153 4.64 -14.06 -2.71
C GLY A 153 4.95 -15.17 -1.72
N ALA A 154 3.94 -15.69 -1.02
CA ALA A 154 4.13 -16.78 -0.07
C ALA A 154 4.59 -18.08 -0.76
N VAL A 155 4.00 -18.43 -1.89
CA VAL A 155 4.42 -19.62 -2.69
C VAL A 155 5.84 -19.45 -3.21
N ALA A 156 6.17 -18.28 -3.79
CA ALA A 156 7.50 -18.02 -4.31
C ALA A 156 8.56 -18.03 -3.20
N LEU A 157 8.27 -17.47 -2.01
CA LEU A 157 9.16 -17.54 -0.85
C LEU A 157 9.38 -18.97 -0.38
N THR A 158 8.34 -19.79 -0.35
CA THR A 158 8.49 -21.21 -0.01
C THR A 158 9.37 -21.90 -1.04
N LEU A 159 9.13 -21.72 -2.34
CA LEU A 159 9.93 -22.28 -3.42
C LEU A 159 11.40 -21.85 -3.35
N LEU A 160 11.66 -20.60 -2.94
CA LEU A 160 13.02 -20.06 -2.79
C LEU A 160 13.87 -20.89 -1.84
N GLY A 161 13.27 -21.39 -0.75
CA GLY A 161 13.97 -22.27 0.22
C GLY A 161 14.38 -23.63 -0.34
N TYR A 162 13.62 -24.17 -1.30
CA TYR A 162 13.86 -25.52 -1.84
C TYR A 162 14.57 -25.52 -3.19
N THR A 163 14.64 -24.37 -3.87
CA THR A 163 15.24 -24.29 -5.21
C THR A 163 16.76 -24.39 -5.15
N ARG A 164 17.35 -25.27 -5.97
CA ARG A 164 18.79 -25.51 -6.06
C ARG A 164 19.43 -24.99 -7.35
N SER A 165 18.65 -24.83 -8.42
CA SER A 165 19.14 -24.28 -9.69
C SER A 165 19.30 -22.76 -9.59
N THR A 166 20.48 -22.24 -9.92
CA THR A 166 20.78 -20.81 -9.89
C THR A 166 19.86 -20.01 -10.81
N GLU A 167 19.58 -20.52 -12.00
CA GLU A 167 18.70 -19.86 -12.97
C GLU A 167 17.28 -19.72 -12.44
N LEU A 168 16.76 -20.82 -11.87
CA LEU A 168 15.43 -20.82 -11.28
C LEU A 168 15.37 -19.92 -10.04
N LEU A 169 16.44 -19.83 -9.25
CA LEU A 169 16.53 -18.90 -8.12
C LEU A 169 16.38 -17.44 -8.55
N PHE A 170 17.00 -17.03 -9.67
CA PHE A 170 16.82 -15.67 -10.19
C PHE A 170 15.36 -15.39 -10.57
N VAL A 171 14.70 -16.35 -11.23
CA VAL A 171 13.27 -16.21 -11.58
C VAL A 171 12.41 -16.13 -10.33
N VAL A 172 12.63 -17.00 -9.35
CA VAL A 172 11.86 -17.01 -8.10
C VAL A 172 12.08 -15.72 -7.30
N VAL A 173 13.33 -15.24 -7.20
CA VAL A 173 13.65 -13.97 -6.52
C VAL A 173 12.99 -12.78 -7.21
N PHE A 174 12.93 -12.78 -8.54
CA PHE A 174 12.20 -11.76 -9.30
C PHE A 174 10.71 -11.77 -8.93
N ILE A 175 10.07 -12.93 -8.87
CA ILE A 175 8.66 -13.09 -8.50
C ILE A 175 8.44 -12.66 -7.04
N VAL A 176 9.36 -13.03 -6.13
CA VAL A 176 9.33 -12.58 -4.72
C VAL A 176 9.40 -11.06 -4.64
N GLY A 177 10.28 -10.42 -5.38
CA GLY A 177 10.37 -8.96 -5.44
C GLY A 177 9.08 -8.34 -5.95
N ALA A 178 8.58 -8.84 -7.08
CA ALA A 178 7.34 -8.35 -7.71
C ALA A 178 6.14 -8.44 -6.77
N SER A 179 5.96 -9.61 -6.16
CA SER A 179 4.83 -9.84 -5.26
C SER A 179 4.95 -9.06 -3.95
N THR A 180 6.13 -8.98 -3.35
CA THR A 180 6.33 -8.37 -2.02
C THR A 180 6.10 -6.86 -2.05
N LEU A 181 6.82 -6.13 -2.91
CA LEU A 181 6.65 -4.67 -3.00
C LEU A 181 5.34 -4.30 -3.69
N GLY A 182 4.92 -5.08 -4.70
CA GLY A 182 3.62 -4.93 -5.34
C GLY A 182 2.47 -5.03 -4.33
N THR A 183 2.51 -6.02 -3.45
CA THR A 183 1.56 -6.17 -2.33
C THR A 183 1.52 -4.93 -1.45
N GLN A 184 2.67 -4.37 -1.09
CA GLN A 184 2.73 -3.21 -0.20
C GLN A 184 2.12 -1.97 -0.85
N LEU A 185 2.41 -1.71 -2.12
CA LEU A 185 1.83 -0.59 -2.86
C LEU A 185 0.32 -0.74 -3.07
N LEU A 186 -0.12 -1.96 -3.41
CA LEU A 186 -1.54 -2.28 -3.53
C LEU A 186 -2.28 -2.12 -2.20
N ALA A 187 -1.66 -2.46 -1.07
CA ALA A 187 -2.25 -2.26 0.25
C ALA A 187 -2.51 -0.78 0.54
N TYR A 188 -1.59 0.13 0.17
CA TYR A 188 -1.81 1.58 0.27
C TYR A 188 -2.97 2.05 -0.61
N ALA A 189 -3.00 1.60 -1.87
CA ALA A 189 -4.09 1.94 -2.79
C ALA A 189 -5.44 1.40 -2.29
N TYR A 190 -5.46 0.16 -1.80
CA TYR A 190 -6.66 -0.46 -1.24
C TYR A 190 -7.17 0.26 0.02
N ALA A 191 -6.28 0.64 0.94
CA ALA A 191 -6.68 1.42 2.11
C ALA A 191 -7.23 2.80 1.70
N GLY A 192 -6.64 3.43 0.67
CA GLY A 192 -7.14 4.68 0.10
C GLY A 192 -8.52 4.57 -0.54
N ASP A 193 -8.84 3.41 -1.16
CA ASP A 193 -10.16 3.12 -1.72
C ASP A 193 -11.21 2.71 -0.66
N PHE A 194 -10.75 2.06 0.42
CA PHE A 194 -11.62 1.57 1.48
C PHE A 194 -12.18 2.67 2.36
N TYR A 195 -11.34 3.64 2.78
CA TYR A 195 -11.76 4.70 3.70
C TYR A 195 -12.41 5.89 2.97
N PRO A 196 -13.53 6.42 3.50
CA PRO A 196 -14.11 7.67 3.03
C PRO A 196 -13.09 8.81 2.99
N SER A 197 -13.26 9.73 2.03
CA SER A 197 -12.35 10.86 1.84
C SER A 197 -12.13 11.69 3.11
N THR A 198 -13.13 11.74 4.01
CA THR A 198 -13.11 12.47 5.29
C THR A 198 -12.09 11.93 6.29
N ILE A 199 -11.85 10.61 6.30
CA ILE A 199 -10.98 9.91 7.24
C ILE A 199 -9.86 9.12 6.53
N ARG A 200 -9.75 9.22 5.20
CA ARG A 200 -8.81 8.47 4.38
C ARG A 200 -7.36 8.63 4.82
N SER A 201 -6.92 9.87 5.01
CA SER A 201 -5.56 10.16 5.46
C SER A 201 -5.26 9.55 6.83
N THR A 202 -6.23 9.62 7.75
CA THR A 202 -6.13 8.98 9.07
C THR A 202 -6.07 7.46 8.93
N GLY A 203 -6.95 6.86 8.13
CA GLY A 203 -7.01 5.41 7.92
C GLY A 203 -5.71 4.84 7.33
N VAL A 204 -5.21 5.46 6.26
CA VAL A 204 -3.94 5.07 5.63
C VAL A 204 -2.76 5.33 6.56
N GLY A 205 -2.74 6.46 7.26
CA GLY A 205 -1.69 6.81 8.22
C GLY A 205 -1.61 5.82 9.37
N PHE A 206 -2.74 5.46 9.99
CA PHE A 206 -2.76 4.45 11.06
C PHE A 206 -2.41 3.06 10.54
N ALA A 207 -2.91 2.64 9.37
CA ALA A 207 -2.52 1.36 8.76
C ALA A 207 -1.02 1.28 8.53
N SER A 208 -0.42 2.35 7.98
CA SER A 208 1.03 2.44 7.80
C SER A 208 1.79 2.46 9.13
N GLY A 209 1.29 3.21 10.13
CA GLY A 209 1.88 3.28 11.47
C GLY A 209 1.91 1.92 12.17
N VAL A 210 0.78 1.21 12.21
CA VAL A 210 0.69 -0.15 12.76
C VAL A 210 1.55 -1.12 11.95
N GLY A 211 1.57 -0.97 10.63
CA GLY A 211 2.40 -1.77 9.74
C GLY A 211 3.90 -1.68 10.07
N ARG A 212 4.39 -0.55 10.63
CA ARG A 212 5.79 -0.39 11.07
C ARG A 212 6.20 -1.39 12.15
N VAL A 213 5.25 -1.91 12.94
CA VAL A 213 5.53 -3.00 13.89
C VAL A 213 6.08 -4.22 13.13
N GLY A 214 5.46 -4.59 12.00
CA GLY A 214 5.98 -5.65 11.14
C GLY A 214 7.39 -5.37 10.62
N ALA A 215 7.66 -4.14 10.19
CA ALA A 215 8.98 -3.71 9.71
C ALA A 215 10.06 -3.82 10.79
N ILE A 216 9.72 -3.52 12.05
CA ILE A 216 10.64 -3.60 13.19
C ILE A 216 10.88 -5.05 13.62
N VAL A 217 9.80 -5.84 13.69
CA VAL A 217 9.88 -7.25 14.13
C VAL A 217 10.59 -8.12 13.09
N ALA A 218 10.45 -7.84 11.81
CA ALA A 218 10.98 -8.69 10.74
C ALA A 218 12.50 -8.94 10.82
N PRO A 219 13.39 -7.92 10.84
CA PRO A 219 14.81 -8.17 10.91
C PRO A 219 15.22 -8.84 12.22
N VAL A 220 14.52 -8.57 13.33
CA VAL A 220 14.81 -9.18 14.63
C VAL A 220 14.43 -10.66 14.65
N LEU A 221 13.22 -11.00 14.15
CA LEU A 221 12.75 -12.37 14.10
C LEU A 221 13.63 -13.23 13.18
N ILE A 222 13.87 -12.77 11.95
CA ILE A 222 14.71 -13.51 11.00
C ILE A 222 16.14 -13.63 11.53
N GLY A 223 16.67 -12.58 12.18
CA GLY A 223 17.97 -12.61 12.86
C GLY A 223 18.05 -13.69 13.95
N ALA A 224 17.02 -13.83 14.75
CA ALA A 224 16.91 -14.88 15.76
C ALA A 224 16.88 -16.28 15.11
N LEU A 225 16.06 -16.48 14.07
CA LEU A 225 15.99 -17.76 13.36
C LEU A 225 17.35 -18.15 12.73
N VAL A 226 18.04 -17.19 12.12
CA VAL A 226 19.38 -17.37 11.56
C VAL A 226 20.41 -17.69 12.66
N SER A 227 20.34 -17.03 13.83
CA SER A 227 21.25 -17.30 14.96
C SER A 227 21.05 -18.69 15.60
N MET A 228 19.84 -19.24 15.48
CA MET A 228 19.52 -20.62 15.88
C MET A 228 20.03 -21.66 14.88
N ALA A 229 20.75 -21.24 13.83
CA ALA A 229 21.26 -22.09 12.75
C ALA A 229 20.17 -22.95 12.07
N LEU A 230 18.94 -22.43 11.98
CA LEU A 230 17.86 -23.11 11.33
C LEU A 230 18.13 -23.27 9.80
N PRO A 231 17.65 -24.35 9.20
CA PRO A 231 17.76 -24.56 7.74
C PRO A 231 17.22 -23.36 6.95
N LEU A 232 17.81 -23.12 5.78
CA LEU A 232 17.48 -22.00 4.92
C LEU A 232 15.98 -21.97 4.58
N GLU A 233 15.41 -23.15 4.32
CA GLU A 233 13.99 -23.35 4.00
C GLU A 233 13.09 -22.79 5.10
N GLN A 234 13.44 -23.00 6.37
CA GLN A 234 12.63 -22.53 7.51
C GLN A 234 12.65 -21.00 7.65
N ASN A 235 13.77 -20.36 7.33
CA ASN A 235 13.86 -18.91 7.31
C ASN A 235 12.93 -18.30 6.25
N PHE A 236 12.90 -18.85 5.04
CA PHE A 236 11.98 -18.39 3.99
C PHE A 236 10.52 -18.73 4.29
N MET A 237 10.25 -19.91 4.88
CA MET A 237 8.91 -20.29 5.31
C MET A 237 8.35 -19.35 6.38
N ALA A 238 9.16 -18.85 7.31
CA ALA A 238 8.73 -17.86 8.30
C ALA A 238 8.26 -16.56 7.63
N ILE A 239 8.94 -16.13 6.56
CA ILE A 239 8.52 -14.96 5.79
C ILE A 239 7.27 -15.28 4.97
N ALA A 240 7.19 -16.46 4.37
CA ALA A 240 6.03 -16.93 3.59
C ALA A 240 4.75 -17.00 4.45
N LEU A 241 4.87 -17.44 5.70
CA LEU A 241 3.76 -17.49 6.65
C LEU A 241 3.15 -16.10 6.88
N ALA A 242 3.97 -15.05 6.98
CA ALA A 242 3.45 -13.68 7.06
C ALA A 242 2.64 -13.32 5.81
N GLY A 243 3.08 -13.75 4.62
CA GLY A 243 2.33 -13.57 3.37
C GLY A 243 0.97 -14.27 3.40
N LEU A 244 0.91 -15.51 3.90
CA LEU A 244 -0.36 -16.24 4.03
C LEU A 244 -1.31 -15.56 5.03
N ILE A 245 -0.80 -15.10 6.18
CA ILE A 245 -1.59 -14.33 7.15
C ILE A 245 -2.14 -13.06 6.51
N GLY A 246 -1.33 -12.36 5.72
CA GLY A 246 -1.76 -11.18 4.96
C GLY A 246 -2.86 -11.50 3.95
N ALA A 247 -2.73 -12.59 3.18
CA ALA A 247 -3.75 -13.05 2.25
C ALA A 247 -5.08 -13.33 2.96
N VAL A 248 -5.04 -14.06 4.07
CA VAL A 248 -6.22 -14.33 4.91
C VAL A 248 -6.83 -13.02 5.44
N ALA A 249 -6.02 -12.14 5.99
CA ALA A 249 -6.50 -10.85 6.49
C ALA A 249 -7.23 -10.06 5.40
N VAL A 250 -6.67 -9.97 4.18
CA VAL A 250 -7.32 -9.27 3.07
C VAL A 250 -8.62 -9.93 2.64
N THR A 251 -8.68 -11.27 2.59
CA THR A 251 -9.93 -11.99 2.24
C THR A 251 -11.05 -11.70 3.24
N MET A 252 -10.71 -11.54 4.52
CA MET A 252 -11.65 -11.28 5.60
C MET A 252 -12.17 -9.83 5.63
N ILE A 253 -11.60 -8.89 4.88
CA ILE A 253 -12.11 -7.52 4.80
C ILE A 253 -13.49 -7.49 4.14
N ASN A 254 -14.45 -6.87 4.80
CA ASN A 254 -15.79 -6.69 4.24
C ASN A 254 -15.84 -5.51 3.28
N GLN A 255 -15.76 -5.80 1.98
CA GLN A 255 -15.74 -4.78 0.92
C GLN A 255 -17.05 -4.00 0.79
N SER A 256 -18.19 -4.52 1.24
CA SER A 256 -19.46 -3.77 1.21
C SER A 256 -19.44 -2.52 2.10
N ARG A 257 -18.45 -2.40 2.98
CA ARG A 257 -18.23 -1.25 3.87
C ARG A 257 -17.21 -0.24 3.30
N SER A 258 -16.61 -0.51 2.13
CA SER A 258 -15.71 0.43 1.47
C SER A 258 -16.46 1.65 0.94
N ASP A 259 -15.76 2.78 0.85
CA ASP A 259 -16.31 4.03 0.30
C ASP A 259 -16.81 3.82 -1.13
N SER A 260 -16.01 3.17 -1.97
CA SER A 260 -16.34 2.85 -3.36
C SER A 260 -17.62 2.01 -3.50
N ALA A 261 -17.85 1.03 -2.62
CA ALA A 261 -19.06 0.23 -2.64
C ALA A 261 -20.30 1.01 -2.18
N VAL A 262 -20.15 1.86 -1.16
CA VAL A 262 -21.24 2.71 -0.65
C VAL A 262 -21.66 3.76 -1.69
N VAL A 263 -20.68 4.40 -2.35
CA VAL A 263 -20.95 5.39 -3.41
C VAL A 263 -21.64 4.73 -4.60
N ARG A 264 -21.16 3.56 -5.03
CA ARG A 264 -21.79 2.81 -6.15
C ARG A 264 -23.24 2.44 -5.83
N LYS A 265 -23.53 1.96 -4.62
CA LYS A 265 -24.87 1.61 -4.18
C LYS A 265 -25.81 2.81 -4.18
N LYS A 266 -25.34 3.99 -3.71
CA LYS A 266 -26.11 5.23 -3.74
C LYS A 266 -26.42 5.70 -5.17
N ALA A 267 -25.46 5.57 -6.09
CA ALA A 267 -25.66 5.93 -7.50
C ALA A 267 -26.70 5.03 -8.19
N THR A 268 -26.68 3.72 -7.90
CA THR A 268 -27.68 2.77 -8.46
C THR A 268 -29.09 3.10 -7.97
N VAL A 269 -29.28 3.35 -6.68
CA VAL A 269 -30.58 3.71 -6.11
C VAL A 269 -31.09 5.05 -6.67
N ALA A 270 -30.20 6.03 -6.88
CA ALA A 270 -30.60 7.31 -7.50
C ALA A 270 -31.07 7.14 -8.95
N HIS A 271 -30.47 6.21 -9.70
CA HIS A 271 -30.85 5.91 -11.09
C HIS A 271 -32.16 5.11 -11.18
N GLU A 272 -32.52 4.32 -10.18
CA GLU A 272 -33.79 3.59 -10.13
C GLU A 272 -34.99 4.47 -9.74
N LEU A 273 -34.73 5.68 -9.19
CA LEU A 273 -35.76 6.64 -8.76
C LEU A 273 -36.03 7.74 -9.81
N THR A 274 -35.27 7.76 -10.90
CA THR A 274 -35.45 8.68 -12.06
C THR A 274 -36.02 7.96 -13.24
#